data_ec194267f5778cc8dcc2ed681b8ff51f
#
_entry.id   ec194267f5778cc8dcc2ed681b8ff51f
#
_cell.length_a   1.000
_cell.length_b   1.000
_cell.length_c   1.000
_cell.angle_alpha   90.00
_cell.angle_beta   90.00
_cell.angle_gamma   90.00
#
_symmetry.space_group_name_H-M   'P 1'
#
loop_
_entity.id
_entity.type
_entity.pdbx_description
1 polymer ?
#
loop_
_entity_poly.entity_id
_entity_poly.type
_entity_poly.pdbx_seq_one_letter_code
_entity_poly.pdbx_strand_id
1 'polypeptide(L)'
;TTERYVAYVDNLARQGYIVLRSDYRGHGFSEGQASGGYGSPAYTIDVLNAVAAIKAYPDADPNRIGMWGHSMGGHITLRSMVVTNDIKAGVIWGGVVASYPDLMYNWRRPDAGPTNTPDPTNPRRRWRDELVETYGSPEDNPQFWASISPNAYVSEISGPVQLHHGTNDTSVPFEFSQLLFNEMHAAGQPVEIFLWEGDDHNITTYFT
;
A
#
# COMPACT_ATOMS: atom_id res chain seq x y z
N THR A 1 1.02 -19.15 -1.20
CA THR A 1 1.29 -17.71 -1.09
C THR A 1 2.76 -17.38 -0.96
N THR A 2 3.58 -18.36 -0.63
CA THR A 2 5.01 -18.18 -0.37
C THR A 2 5.83 -18.01 -1.65
N GLU A 3 5.44 -18.62 -2.75
CA GLU A 3 6.26 -18.68 -3.97
C GLU A 3 6.31 -17.37 -4.76
N ARG A 4 5.23 -16.59 -4.76
CA ARG A 4 5.08 -15.41 -5.62
C ARG A 4 6.14 -14.32 -5.41
N TYR A 5 6.64 -14.17 -4.18
CA TYR A 5 7.59 -13.11 -3.83
C TYR A 5 8.97 -13.65 -3.41
N VAL A 6 9.22 -14.94 -3.58
CA VAL A 6 10.52 -15.55 -3.23
C VAL A 6 11.67 -14.90 -4.00
N ALA A 7 11.49 -14.65 -5.28
CA ALA A 7 12.52 -14.04 -6.12
C ALA A 7 12.94 -12.65 -5.61
N TYR A 8 12.00 -11.83 -5.15
CA TYR A 8 12.29 -10.50 -4.60
C TYR A 8 13.05 -10.59 -3.28
N VAL A 9 12.60 -11.47 -2.38
CA VAL A 9 13.27 -11.73 -1.09
C VAL A 9 14.69 -12.25 -1.31
N ASP A 10 14.86 -13.22 -2.20
CA ASP A 10 16.17 -13.81 -2.53
C ASP A 10 17.12 -12.77 -3.14
N ASN A 11 16.62 -11.95 -4.07
CA ASN A 11 17.43 -10.91 -4.69
C ASN A 11 17.90 -9.87 -3.67
N LEU A 12 17.02 -9.37 -2.82
CA LEU A 12 17.39 -8.42 -1.76
C LEU A 12 18.39 -9.05 -0.78
N ALA A 13 18.17 -10.30 -0.37
CA ALA A 13 19.08 -11.00 0.53
C ALA A 13 20.47 -11.19 -0.10
N ARG A 14 20.57 -11.53 -1.39
CA ARG A 14 21.84 -11.62 -2.14
C ARG A 14 22.57 -10.28 -2.26
N GLN A 15 21.85 -9.17 -2.20
CA GLN A 15 22.43 -7.82 -2.18
C GLN A 15 22.88 -7.38 -0.77
N GLY A 16 22.77 -8.27 0.23
CA GLY A 16 23.22 -8.02 1.59
C GLY A 16 22.17 -7.40 2.51
N TYR A 17 20.90 -7.38 2.12
CA TYR A 17 19.83 -6.95 3.00
C TYR A 17 19.35 -8.05 3.93
N ILE A 18 19.04 -7.70 5.17
CA ILE A 18 18.23 -8.54 6.05
C ILE A 18 16.78 -8.31 5.66
N VAL A 19 16.09 -9.38 5.24
CA VAL A 19 14.72 -9.27 4.73
C VAL A 19 13.75 -9.93 5.70
N LEU A 20 12.84 -9.15 6.25
CA LEU A 20 11.72 -9.65 7.04
C LEU A 20 10.42 -9.58 6.21
N ARG A 21 9.76 -10.72 6.09
CA ARG A 21 8.43 -10.84 5.50
C ARG A 21 7.50 -11.54 6.48
N SER A 22 6.58 -10.81 7.06
CA SER A 22 5.58 -11.35 7.98
C SER A 22 4.28 -11.71 7.24
N ASP A 23 3.57 -12.70 7.74
CA ASP A 23 2.16 -12.89 7.41
C ASP A 23 1.32 -11.91 8.25
N TYR A 24 0.31 -11.29 7.63
CA TYR A 24 -0.66 -10.50 8.38
C TYR A 24 -1.52 -11.39 9.27
N ARG A 25 -2.12 -10.82 10.32
CA ARG A 25 -3.07 -11.54 11.18
C ARG A 25 -4.12 -12.28 10.38
N GLY A 26 -4.39 -13.52 10.76
CA GLY A 26 -5.35 -14.40 10.07
C GLY A 26 -4.87 -14.94 8.71
N HIS A 27 -3.59 -14.76 8.36
CA HIS A 27 -2.99 -15.31 7.14
C HIS A 27 -1.81 -16.21 7.47
N GLY A 28 -1.56 -17.21 6.59
CA GLY A 28 -0.45 -18.14 6.77
C GLY A 28 -0.51 -18.85 8.10
N PHE A 29 0.52 -18.68 8.91
CA PHE A 29 0.61 -19.21 10.28
C PHE A 29 0.38 -18.16 11.36
N SER A 30 0.04 -16.91 10.98
CA SER A 30 -0.25 -15.86 11.94
C SER A 30 -1.63 -16.06 12.57
N GLU A 31 -1.68 -15.89 13.88
CA GLU A 31 -2.94 -15.92 14.65
C GLU A 31 -3.83 -14.70 14.36
N GLY A 32 -5.03 -14.70 14.92
CA GLY A 32 -6.00 -13.63 14.79
C GLY A 32 -6.94 -13.79 13.60
N GLN A 33 -7.61 -12.71 13.23
CA GLN A 33 -8.59 -12.71 12.14
C GLN A 33 -8.20 -11.73 11.05
N ALA A 34 -8.36 -12.15 9.79
CA ALA A 34 -8.15 -11.30 8.63
C ALA A 34 -9.16 -10.15 8.61
N SER A 35 -8.67 -8.91 8.64
CA SER A 35 -9.50 -7.70 8.70
C SER A 35 -9.45 -6.83 7.42
N GLY A 36 -8.65 -7.25 6.43
CA GLY A 36 -8.40 -6.46 5.23
C GLY A 36 -7.48 -5.25 5.46
N GLY A 37 -6.99 -4.67 4.37
CA GLY A 37 -5.98 -3.61 4.41
C GLY A 37 -6.53 -2.19 4.35
N TYR A 38 -7.79 -2.01 3.98
CA TYR A 38 -8.35 -0.67 3.70
C TYR A 38 -9.37 -0.22 4.75
N GLY A 39 -10.29 -1.08 5.17
CA GLY A 39 -11.32 -0.76 6.16
C GLY A 39 -10.84 -0.73 7.60
N SER A 40 -9.56 -1.09 7.85
CA SER A 40 -9.01 -1.21 9.19
C SER A 40 -7.51 -0.90 9.18
N PRO A 41 -6.93 -0.33 10.26
CA PRO A 41 -5.49 -0.14 10.38
C PRO A 41 -4.73 -1.42 10.77
N ALA A 42 -5.41 -2.54 10.96
CA ALA A 42 -4.86 -3.75 11.58
C ALA A 42 -3.60 -4.27 10.88
N TYR A 43 -3.57 -4.33 9.54
CA TYR A 43 -2.37 -4.79 8.82
C TYR A 43 -1.23 -3.78 8.86
N THR A 44 -1.53 -2.47 8.96
CA THR A 44 -0.49 -1.46 9.22
C THR A 44 0.11 -1.68 10.62
N ILE A 45 -0.71 -1.99 11.63
CA ILE A 45 -0.24 -2.31 12.98
C ILE A 45 0.66 -3.57 12.96
N ASP A 46 0.27 -4.61 12.22
CA ASP A 46 1.10 -5.83 12.08
C ASP A 46 2.46 -5.51 11.48
N VAL A 47 2.50 -4.65 10.45
CA VAL A 47 3.75 -4.22 9.81
C VAL A 47 4.58 -3.35 10.74
N LEU A 48 3.99 -2.44 11.51
CA LEU A 48 4.73 -1.64 12.49
C LEU A 48 5.32 -2.51 13.61
N ASN A 49 4.64 -3.58 14.02
CA ASN A 49 5.20 -4.59 14.92
C ASN A 49 6.38 -5.34 14.27
N ALA A 50 6.29 -5.66 12.98
CA ALA A 50 7.41 -6.26 12.24
C ALA A 50 8.60 -5.29 12.13
N VAL A 51 8.35 -3.99 11.93
CA VAL A 51 9.39 -2.94 11.97
C VAL A 51 10.07 -2.90 13.36
N ALA A 52 9.29 -2.94 14.42
CA ALA A 52 9.85 -3.00 15.77
C ALA A 52 10.69 -4.26 16.01
N ALA A 53 10.25 -5.40 15.48
CA ALA A 53 10.99 -6.66 15.60
C ALA A 53 12.32 -6.62 14.82
N ILE A 54 12.34 -6.11 13.59
CA ILE A 54 13.59 -6.02 12.81
C ILE A 54 14.56 -5.00 13.42
N LYS A 55 14.07 -3.92 14.02
CA LYS A 55 14.90 -2.96 14.76
C LYS A 55 15.62 -3.59 15.95
N ALA A 56 15.00 -4.58 16.59
CA ALA A 56 15.57 -5.31 17.71
C ALA A 56 16.47 -6.49 17.29
N TYR A 57 16.55 -6.80 15.99
CA TYR A 57 17.38 -7.89 15.51
C TYR A 57 18.86 -7.49 15.55
N PRO A 58 19.76 -8.30 16.17
CA PRO A 58 21.12 -7.89 16.48
C PRO A 58 21.97 -7.49 15.28
N ASP A 59 21.72 -8.10 14.11
CA ASP A 59 22.50 -7.86 12.89
C ASP A 59 21.86 -6.79 11.99
N ALA A 60 20.70 -6.23 12.36
CA ALA A 60 20.05 -5.17 11.62
C ALA A 60 20.51 -3.78 12.08
N ASP A 61 20.69 -2.86 11.13
CA ASP A 61 20.87 -1.45 11.45
C ASP A 61 19.49 -0.79 11.64
N PRO A 62 19.11 -0.40 12.87
CA PRO A 62 17.79 0.17 13.14
C PRO A 62 17.55 1.54 12.47
N ASN A 63 18.59 2.19 11.94
CA ASN A 63 18.52 3.47 11.24
C ASN A 63 18.47 3.33 9.73
N ARG A 64 18.49 2.10 9.19
CA ARG A 64 18.54 1.81 7.76
C ARG A 64 17.45 0.83 7.34
N ILE A 65 16.21 1.07 7.75
CA ILE A 65 15.06 0.23 7.44
C ILE A 65 14.36 0.81 6.22
N GLY A 66 14.26 0.02 5.15
CA GLY A 66 13.43 0.29 3.99
C GLY A 66 12.18 -0.60 3.99
N MET A 67 11.16 -0.20 3.27
CA MET A 67 9.95 -0.99 3.08
C MET A 67 9.63 -1.13 1.60
N TRP A 68 9.33 -2.36 1.17
CA TRP A 68 8.83 -2.65 -0.17
C TRP A 68 7.41 -3.18 -0.09
N GLY A 69 6.52 -2.63 -0.91
CA GLY A 69 5.12 -3.03 -0.93
C GLY A 69 4.53 -3.12 -2.34
N HIS A 70 3.82 -4.22 -2.62
CA HIS A 70 3.11 -4.42 -3.88
C HIS A 70 1.60 -4.37 -3.66
N SER A 71 0.87 -3.70 -4.55
CA SER A 71 -0.60 -3.65 -4.53
C SER A 71 -1.13 -3.09 -3.19
N MET A 72 -1.89 -3.87 -2.42
CA MET A 72 -2.28 -3.52 -1.05
C MET A 72 -1.08 -3.22 -0.14
N GLY A 73 0.05 -3.90 -0.35
CA GLY A 73 1.29 -3.63 0.38
C GLY A 73 1.80 -2.22 0.15
N GLY A 74 1.57 -1.62 -1.02
CA GLY A 74 1.88 -0.22 -1.31
C GLY A 74 1.07 0.75 -0.44
N HIS A 75 -0.23 0.51 -0.25
CA HIS A 75 -1.07 1.28 0.67
C HIS A 75 -0.55 1.20 2.12
N ILE A 76 -0.19 -0.01 2.56
CA ILE A 76 0.33 -0.24 3.91
C ILE A 76 1.70 0.42 4.08
N THR A 77 2.57 0.37 3.06
CA THR A 77 3.87 1.07 3.06
C THR A 77 3.68 2.57 3.23
N LEU A 78 2.84 3.19 2.40
CA LEU A 78 2.58 4.62 2.48
C LEU A 78 2.03 5.03 3.84
N ARG A 79 1.02 4.31 4.34
CA ARG A 79 0.44 4.55 5.67
C ARG A 79 1.47 4.37 6.79
N SER A 80 2.33 3.36 6.71
CA SER A 80 3.38 3.14 7.70
C SER A 80 4.40 4.27 7.70
N MET A 81 4.81 4.77 6.53
CA MET A 81 5.76 5.88 6.42
C MET A 81 5.20 7.22 6.91
N VAL A 82 3.88 7.40 6.92
CA VAL A 82 3.23 8.57 7.55
C VAL A 82 3.23 8.47 9.07
N VAL A 83 3.05 7.27 9.64
CA VAL A 83 2.87 7.13 11.10
C VAL A 83 4.14 6.84 11.88
N THR A 84 5.27 6.54 11.22
CA THR A 84 6.55 6.32 11.90
C THR A 84 7.74 6.88 11.11
N ASN A 85 8.71 7.42 11.83
CA ASN A 85 10.01 7.82 11.27
C ASN A 85 11.04 6.70 11.22
N ASP A 86 10.68 5.47 11.54
CA ASP A 86 11.60 4.34 11.54
C ASP A 86 11.90 3.81 10.13
N ILE A 87 10.96 3.98 9.19
CA ILE A 87 11.11 3.58 7.79
C ILE A 87 11.77 4.72 7.03
N LYS A 88 12.96 4.47 6.47
CA LYS A 88 13.82 5.50 5.86
C LYS A 88 13.68 5.63 4.35
N ALA A 89 13.08 4.63 3.70
CA ALA A 89 12.75 4.66 2.28
C ALA A 89 11.63 3.68 1.96
N GLY A 90 10.79 4.02 0.99
CA GLY A 90 9.74 3.15 0.49
C GLY A 90 9.88 2.84 -0.99
N VAL A 91 9.62 1.60 -1.38
CA VAL A 91 9.48 1.19 -2.78
C VAL A 91 8.09 0.58 -2.96
N ILE A 92 7.30 1.12 -3.88
CA ILE A 92 5.91 0.72 -4.07
C ILE A 92 5.69 0.30 -5.52
N TRP A 93 5.16 -0.91 -5.71
CA TRP A 93 4.87 -1.49 -7.02
C TRP A 93 3.38 -1.72 -7.20
N GLY A 94 2.79 -1.20 -8.28
CA GLY A 94 1.37 -1.34 -8.57
C GLY A 94 0.48 -0.97 -7.38
N GLY A 95 0.88 0.07 -6.64
CA GLY A 95 0.37 0.37 -5.30
C GLY A 95 -1.03 0.96 -5.31
N VAL A 96 -1.86 0.56 -4.34
CA VAL A 96 -3.15 1.20 -4.05
C VAL A 96 -2.90 2.43 -3.19
N VAL A 97 -2.39 3.50 -3.81
CA VAL A 97 -1.83 4.67 -3.12
C VAL A 97 -2.63 5.97 -3.32
N ALA A 98 -3.85 5.87 -3.80
CA ALA A 98 -4.75 7.02 -3.90
C ALA A 98 -5.43 7.34 -2.57
N SER A 99 -6.02 8.53 -2.49
CA SER A 99 -6.85 8.96 -1.37
C SER A 99 -8.06 8.04 -1.18
N TYR A 100 -8.65 8.02 0.01
CA TYR A 100 -9.86 7.20 0.21
C TYR A 100 -11.03 7.61 -0.68
N PRO A 101 -11.32 8.90 -0.95
CA PRO A 101 -12.31 9.28 -1.96
C PRO A 101 -12.03 8.68 -3.33
N ASP A 102 -10.77 8.67 -3.79
CA ASP A 102 -10.39 8.03 -5.05
C ASP A 102 -10.57 6.51 -5.01
N LEU A 103 -10.24 5.86 -3.91
CA LEU A 103 -10.48 4.43 -3.72
C LEU A 103 -11.97 4.10 -3.76
N MET A 104 -12.83 5.01 -3.31
CA MET A 104 -14.27 4.85 -3.34
C MET A 104 -14.84 4.96 -4.75
N TYR A 105 -14.41 5.97 -5.51
CA TYR A 105 -15.07 6.37 -6.76
C TYR A 105 -14.29 6.02 -8.01
N ASN A 106 -12.96 6.02 -7.96
CA ASN A 106 -12.09 5.90 -9.13
C ASN A 106 -11.42 4.53 -9.26
N TRP A 107 -11.44 3.72 -8.20
CA TRP A 107 -10.88 2.37 -8.29
C TRP A 107 -11.89 1.40 -8.92
N ARG A 108 -11.92 1.38 -10.24
CA ARG A 108 -12.78 0.49 -11.02
C ARG A 108 -11.92 -0.61 -11.65
N ARG A 109 -12.27 -1.84 -11.36
CA ARG A 109 -11.73 -2.99 -12.11
C ARG A 109 -12.63 -3.21 -13.33
N PRO A 110 -12.06 -3.54 -14.51
CA PRO A 110 -12.85 -3.82 -15.72
C PRO A 110 -13.96 -4.85 -15.52
N ASP A 111 -13.72 -5.84 -14.65
CA ASP A 111 -14.63 -6.96 -14.37
C ASP A 111 -15.65 -6.67 -13.24
N ALA A 112 -15.53 -5.54 -12.59
CA ALA A 112 -16.47 -5.13 -11.57
C ALA A 112 -17.67 -4.50 -12.25
N GLY A 113 -18.70 -5.25 -12.60
CA GLY A 113 -19.95 -4.75 -13.17
C GLY A 113 -20.44 -3.38 -12.64
N PRO A 114 -21.63 -2.88 -13.00
CA PRO A 114 -22.06 -1.52 -12.65
C PRO A 114 -21.87 -1.24 -11.16
N THR A 115 -21.07 -0.23 -10.84
CA THR A 115 -20.52 0.02 -9.49
C THR A 115 -21.51 0.59 -8.48
N ASN A 116 -22.76 0.86 -8.89
CA ASN A 116 -23.73 1.60 -8.07
C ASN A 116 -24.76 0.71 -7.34
N THR A 117 -24.64 -0.60 -7.42
CA THR A 117 -25.46 -1.49 -6.59
C THR A 117 -24.63 -2.04 -5.46
N PRO A 118 -25.01 -1.80 -4.18
CA PRO A 118 -24.42 -2.48 -3.05
C PRO A 118 -24.53 -3.99 -3.28
N ASP A 119 -23.40 -4.69 -3.28
CA ASP A 119 -23.38 -6.14 -3.30
C ASP A 119 -22.94 -6.64 -1.91
N PRO A 120 -23.88 -6.95 -1.03
CA PRO A 120 -23.59 -7.39 0.33
C PRO A 120 -22.88 -8.74 0.37
N THR A 121 -22.84 -9.46 -0.76
CA THR A 121 -22.17 -10.77 -0.86
C THR A 121 -20.71 -10.65 -1.26
N ASN A 122 -20.26 -9.46 -1.72
CA ASN A 122 -18.88 -9.23 -2.15
C ASN A 122 -18.01 -8.70 -1.00
N PRO A 123 -17.21 -9.56 -0.34
CA PRO A 123 -16.41 -9.16 0.80
C PRO A 123 -15.35 -8.08 0.47
N ARG A 124 -15.03 -7.88 -0.82
CA ARG A 124 -14.08 -6.86 -1.27
C ARG A 124 -14.67 -5.45 -1.30
N ARG A 125 -16.00 -5.32 -1.34
CA ARG A 125 -16.71 -4.03 -1.30
C ARG A 125 -17.20 -3.69 0.10
N ARG A 126 -17.40 -4.69 0.93
CA ARG A 126 -17.99 -4.56 2.26
C ARG A 126 -17.37 -3.46 3.11
N TRP A 127 -16.05 -3.28 3.09
CA TRP A 127 -15.39 -2.24 3.86
C TRP A 127 -15.80 -0.81 3.42
N ARG A 128 -16.11 -0.60 2.13
CA ARG A 128 -16.59 0.70 1.63
C ARG A 128 -17.96 1.02 2.20
N ASP A 129 -18.87 0.07 2.10
CA ASP A 129 -20.25 0.21 2.57
C ASP A 129 -20.25 0.40 4.09
N GLU A 130 -19.48 -0.36 4.83
CA GLU A 130 -19.33 -0.26 6.29
C GLU A 130 -18.78 1.11 6.73
N LEU A 131 -17.79 1.66 6.02
CA LEU A 131 -17.25 3.00 6.31
C LEU A 131 -18.27 4.09 6.01
N VAL A 132 -18.98 4.01 4.88
CA VAL A 132 -20.03 4.99 4.55
C VAL A 132 -21.20 4.92 5.53
N GLU A 133 -21.65 3.71 5.89
CA GLU A 133 -22.72 3.54 6.88
C GLU A 133 -22.35 4.12 8.25
N THR A 134 -21.07 3.98 8.63
CA THR A 134 -20.61 4.40 9.96
C THR A 134 -20.25 5.90 10.01
N TYR A 135 -19.66 6.44 8.95
CA TYR A 135 -19.03 7.77 8.97
C TYR A 135 -19.60 8.74 7.94
N GLY A 136 -20.56 8.32 7.12
CA GLY A 136 -21.08 9.11 6.00
C GLY A 136 -20.19 9.01 4.74
N SER A 137 -20.70 9.53 3.62
CA SER A 137 -19.96 9.56 2.36
C SER A 137 -18.77 10.53 2.41
N PRO A 138 -17.83 10.46 1.46
CA PRO A 138 -16.78 11.47 1.34
C PRO A 138 -17.28 12.91 1.20
N GLU A 139 -18.44 13.12 0.60
CA GLU A 139 -19.09 14.41 0.46
C GLU A 139 -19.69 14.90 1.78
N ASP A 140 -20.28 13.99 2.56
CA ASP A 140 -20.94 14.31 3.83
C ASP A 140 -19.92 14.54 4.97
N ASN A 141 -18.79 13.83 4.94
CA ASN A 141 -17.78 13.90 6.00
C ASN A 141 -16.35 13.92 5.44
N PRO A 142 -15.96 14.93 4.66
CA PRO A 142 -14.64 15.00 4.02
C PRO A 142 -13.49 14.98 5.04
N GLN A 143 -13.70 15.47 6.24
CA GLN A 143 -12.67 15.50 7.29
C GLN A 143 -12.31 14.08 7.76
N PHE A 144 -13.30 13.21 7.94
CA PHE A 144 -13.04 11.80 8.28
C PHE A 144 -12.23 11.12 7.18
N TRP A 145 -12.66 11.26 5.91
CA TRP A 145 -11.99 10.61 4.79
C TRP A 145 -10.57 11.12 4.57
N ALA A 146 -10.33 12.41 4.78
CA ALA A 146 -8.98 12.96 4.79
C ALA A 146 -8.15 12.35 5.94
N SER A 147 -8.72 12.23 7.14
CA SER A 147 -7.99 11.74 8.32
C SER A 147 -7.48 10.30 8.19
N ILE A 148 -8.13 9.48 7.37
CA ILE A 148 -7.71 8.09 7.11
C ILE A 148 -6.89 7.91 5.82
N SER A 149 -6.82 8.95 4.98
CA SER A 149 -6.08 8.96 3.72
C SER A 149 -4.61 9.32 3.96
N PRO A 150 -3.63 8.45 3.72
CA PRO A 150 -2.22 8.79 3.83
C PRO A 150 -1.83 10.00 2.97
N ASN A 151 -2.51 10.20 1.85
CA ASN A 151 -2.33 11.32 0.92
C ASN A 151 -2.54 12.70 1.58
N ALA A 152 -3.39 12.80 2.60
CA ALA A 152 -3.57 14.05 3.36
C ALA A 152 -2.34 14.41 4.22
N TYR A 153 -1.39 13.50 4.37
CA TYR A 153 -0.21 13.62 5.22
C TYR A 153 1.10 13.42 4.45
N VAL A 154 1.12 13.73 3.15
CA VAL A 154 2.31 13.51 2.32
C VAL A 154 3.54 14.27 2.82
N SER A 155 3.36 15.43 3.46
CA SER A 155 4.44 16.19 4.09
C SER A 155 5.09 15.48 5.29
N GLU A 156 4.42 14.49 5.85
CA GLU A 156 4.88 13.73 7.03
C GLU A 156 5.52 12.38 6.65
N ILE A 157 5.61 12.06 5.37
CA ILE A 157 6.25 10.82 4.89
C ILE A 157 7.71 10.81 5.33
N SER A 158 8.12 9.74 5.98
CA SER A 158 9.39 9.62 6.72
C SER A 158 10.67 9.56 5.87
N GLY A 159 10.54 9.49 4.53
CA GLY A 159 11.70 9.41 3.62
C GLY A 159 11.32 9.31 2.15
N PRO A 160 12.31 9.14 1.25
CA PRO A 160 12.07 9.03 -0.17
C PRO A 160 11.19 7.84 -0.52
N VAL A 161 10.36 8.02 -1.54
CA VAL A 161 9.50 6.96 -2.09
C VAL A 161 9.79 6.76 -3.57
N GLN A 162 9.93 5.52 -3.98
CA GLN A 162 10.04 5.13 -5.38
C GLN A 162 8.78 4.37 -5.79
N LEU A 163 8.12 4.84 -6.84
CA LEU A 163 6.87 4.30 -7.37
C LEU A 163 7.14 3.58 -8.69
N HIS A 164 6.70 2.34 -8.81
CA HIS A 164 6.73 1.56 -10.05
C HIS A 164 5.32 1.12 -10.41
N HIS A 165 4.89 1.35 -11.67
CA HIS A 165 3.55 0.96 -12.11
C HIS A 165 3.54 0.58 -13.59
N GLY A 166 2.92 -0.54 -13.94
CA GLY A 166 2.66 -0.92 -15.33
C GLY A 166 1.50 -0.11 -15.91
N THR A 167 1.67 0.47 -17.10
CA THR A 167 0.60 1.30 -17.69
C THR A 167 -0.61 0.50 -18.17
N ASN A 168 -0.48 -0.83 -18.29
CA ASN A 168 -1.58 -1.77 -18.60
C ASN A 168 -2.07 -2.54 -17.37
N ASP A 169 -1.88 -1.97 -16.17
CA ASP A 169 -2.39 -2.55 -14.93
C ASP A 169 -3.92 -2.51 -14.87
N THR A 170 -4.56 -3.69 -15.00
CA THR A 170 -6.02 -3.86 -14.92
C THR A 170 -6.54 -4.04 -13.50
N SER A 171 -5.66 -4.14 -12.50
CA SER A 171 -6.01 -4.35 -11.09
C SER A 171 -6.06 -3.05 -10.30
N VAL A 172 -5.08 -2.18 -10.53
CA VAL A 172 -4.94 -0.87 -9.88
C VAL A 172 -4.62 0.17 -10.95
N PRO A 173 -5.38 1.26 -11.07
CA PRO A 173 -5.08 2.32 -12.02
C PRO A 173 -3.68 2.91 -11.78
N PHE A 174 -2.85 3.00 -12.80
CA PHE A 174 -1.51 3.58 -12.68
C PHE A 174 -1.57 5.09 -12.36
N GLU A 175 -2.69 5.73 -12.66
CA GLU A 175 -2.99 7.10 -12.29
C GLU A 175 -2.91 7.34 -10.78
N PHE A 176 -3.13 6.32 -9.95
CA PHE A 176 -2.97 6.43 -8.49
C PHE A 176 -1.52 6.73 -8.10
N SER A 177 -0.57 6.10 -8.78
CA SER A 177 0.85 6.40 -8.58
C SER A 177 1.23 7.78 -9.13
N GLN A 178 0.64 8.22 -10.24
CA GLN A 178 0.86 9.56 -10.79
C GLN A 178 0.32 10.64 -9.85
N LEU A 179 -0.88 10.44 -9.28
CA LEU A 179 -1.47 11.36 -8.30
C LEU A 179 -0.57 11.50 -7.08
N LEU A 180 -0.16 10.38 -6.47
CA LEU A 180 0.73 10.40 -5.31
C LEU A 180 2.06 11.07 -5.63
N PHE A 181 2.66 10.80 -6.80
CA PHE A 181 3.88 11.47 -7.25
C PHE A 181 3.71 13.00 -7.28
N ASN A 182 2.60 13.48 -7.87
CA ASN A 182 2.32 14.91 -7.97
C ASN A 182 2.11 15.55 -6.58
N GLU A 183 1.37 14.87 -5.69
CA GLU A 183 1.12 15.32 -4.31
C GLU A 183 2.42 15.42 -3.51
N MET A 184 3.27 14.39 -3.55
CA MET A 184 4.55 14.38 -2.86
C MET A 184 5.51 15.43 -3.44
N HIS A 185 5.58 15.55 -4.76
CA HIS A 185 6.42 16.55 -5.43
C HIS A 185 5.98 17.97 -5.05
N ALA A 186 4.69 18.25 -5.04
CA ALA A 186 4.14 19.54 -4.63
C ALA A 186 4.42 19.86 -3.14
N ALA A 187 4.48 18.83 -2.30
CA ALA A 187 4.86 18.96 -0.88
C ALA A 187 6.39 19.03 -0.65
N GLY A 188 7.21 18.97 -1.71
CA GLY A 188 8.67 18.98 -1.60
C GLY A 188 9.27 17.69 -1.03
N GLN A 189 8.51 16.59 -1.05
CA GLN A 189 8.97 15.29 -0.59
C GLN A 189 9.76 14.57 -1.70
N PRO A 190 10.86 13.88 -1.37
CA PRO A 190 11.64 13.15 -2.35
C PRO A 190 10.83 11.97 -2.89
N VAL A 191 10.54 11.98 -4.19
CA VAL A 191 9.76 10.93 -4.86
C VAL A 191 10.27 10.71 -6.28
N GLU A 192 10.29 9.46 -6.72
CA GLU A 192 10.55 9.05 -8.09
C GLU A 192 9.39 8.19 -8.59
N ILE A 193 9.09 8.27 -9.89
CA ILE A 193 8.11 7.42 -10.53
C ILE A 193 8.65 6.78 -11.79
N PHE A 194 8.41 5.48 -11.95
CA PHE A 194 8.75 4.66 -13.11
C PHE A 194 7.47 4.02 -13.64
N LEU A 195 7.02 4.50 -14.79
CA LEU A 195 5.90 3.93 -15.52
C LEU A 195 6.43 2.95 -16.58
N TRP A 196 6.03 1.69 -16.48
CA TRP A 196 6.46 0.61 -17.35
C TRP A 196 5.43 0.42 -18.46
N GLU A 197 5.76 0.92 -19.63
CA GLU A 197 4.82 0.99 -20.76
C GLU A 197 4.34 -0.41 -21.18
N GLY A 198 3.01 -0.57 -21.23
CA GLY A 198 2.34 -1.81 -21.63
C GLY A 198 2.42 -2.95 -20.61
N ASP A 199 3.11 -2.77 -19.49
CA ASP A 199 3.28 -3.83 -18.49
C ASP A 199 2.08 -3.92 -17.53
N ASP A 200 1.95 -5.08 -16.90
CA ASP A 200 0.82 -5.46 -16.04
C ASP A 200 1.01 -5.05 -14.56
N HIS A 201 0.07 -5.48 -13.72
CA HIS A 201 0.09 -5.27 -12.27
C HIS A 201 1.34 -5.77 -11.56
N ASN A 202 2.04 -6.75 -12.11
CA ASN A 202 3.24 -7.34 -11.50
C ASN A 202 4.53 -6.85 -12.17
N ILE A 203 4.43 -6.00 -13.18
CA ILE A 203 5.55 -5.50 -13.99
C ILE A 203 6.36 -6.69 -14.55
N THR A 204 5.63 -7.67 -15.10
CA THR A 204 6.16 -9.00 -15.43
C THR A 204 7.19 -8.95 -16.54
N THR A 205 7.04 -8.04 -17.51
CA THR A 205 7.93 -7.97 -18.68
C THR A 205 9.33 -7.45 -18.32
N TYR A 206 9.42 -6.54 -17.35
CA TYR A 206 10.68 -5.88 -17.01
C TYR A 206 11.41 -6.50 -15.82
N PHE A 207 10.72 -7.32 -14.99
CA PHE A 207 11.27 -7.91 -13.75
C PHE A 207 11.15 -9.42 -13.65
N THR A 208 11.05 -10.13 -14.78
CA THR A 208 11.09 -11.61 -14.84
C THR A 208 12.47 -12.13 -15.26
#